data_3b17870861cf3c14da7c1810354c9ae6
#
_entry.id   3b17870861cf3c14da7c1810354c9ae6
#
_cell.length_a   1.000
_cell.length_b   1.000
_cell.length_c   1.000
_cell.angle_alpha   90.00
_cell.angle_beta   90.00
_cell.angle_gamma   90.00
#
_symmetry.space_group_name_H-M   'P 1'
#
loop_
_entity.id
_entity.type
_entity.pdbx_description
1 polymer ?
#
loop_
_entity_poly.entity_id
_entity_poly.type
_entity_poly.pdbx_seq_one_letter_code
_entity_poly.pdbx_strand_id
1 'polypeptide(L)'
;MNEMLGNQYFLARKYSLAHEEFEKSLKANPNNINVKKKLVVCYTQIGKIIKAKELFFDLISENINYILETDPLVDDCPCPDLIARLESDLSVNEGSYEYHVALGIIWLYCDSGNSLKYFIEARKLNPNDSLLEQIVNI
;
A
#
# COMPACT_ATOMS: atom_id res chain seq x y z
N MET A 1 -0.58 -8.68 20.89
CA MET A 1 -2.03 -8.44 20.97
C MET A 1 -2.54 -7.58 19.83
N ASN A 2 -1.96 -6.36 19.66
CA ASN A 2 -2.43 -5.45 18.61
C ASN A 2 -2.22 -6.00 17.20
N GLU A 3 -1.10 -6.65 16.95
CA GLU A 3 -0.84 -7.25 15.65
C GLU A 3 -1.84 -8.36 15.33
N MET A 4 -2.14 -9.22 16.29
CA MET A 4 -3.11 -10.31 16.11
C MET A 4 -4.49 -9.75 15.77
N LEU A 5 -4.96 -8.75 16.53
CA LEU A 5 -6.25 -8.13 16.29
C LEU A 5 -6.27 -7.41 14.94
N GLY A 6 -5.19 -6.70 14.61
CA GLY A 6 -5.05 -6.07 13.30
C GLY A 6 -5.15 -7.08 12.17
N ASN A 7 -4.50 -8.25 12.30
CA ASN A 7 -4.56 -9.31 11.29
C ASN A 7 -5.98 -9.84 11.14
N GLN A 8 -6.73 -9.98 12.23
CA GLN A 8 -8.13 -10.44 12.17
C GLN A 8 -9.00 -9.45 11.40
N TYR A 9 -8.84 -8.15 11.69
CA TYR A 9 -9.56 -7.11 10.94
C TYR A 9 -9.15 -7.08 9.48
N PHE A 10 -7.86 -7.24 9.19
CA PHE A 10 -7.35 -7.25 7.83
C PHE A 10 -7.97 -8.39 7.02
N LEU A 11 -8.01 -9.60 7.58
CA LEU A 11 -8.63 -10.75 6.93
C LEU A 11 -10.13 -10.52 6.68
N ALA A 12 -10.78 -9.79 7.57
CA ALA A 12 -12.21 -9.47 7.45
C ALA A 12 -12.45 -8.26 6.54
N ARG A 13 -11.44 -7.71 5.91
CA ARG A 13 -11.51 -6.52 5.03
C ARG A 13 -11.93 -5.26 5.78
N LYS A 14 -11.73 -5.21 7.09
CA LYS A 14 -12.05 -4.04 7.92
C LYS A 14 -10.81 -3.17 8.07
N TYR A 15 -10.43 -2.52 6.99
CA TYR A 15 -9.14 -1.82 6.89
C TYR A 15 -9.01 -0.63 7.84
N SER A 16 -10.10 0.08 8.09
CA SER A 16 -10.06 1.20 9.04
C SER A 16 -9.75 0.74 10.46
N LEU A 17 -10.35 -0.37 10.90
CA LEU A 17 -10.07 -0.93 12.21
C LEU A 17 -8.67 -1.57 12.25
N ALA A 18 -8.28 -2.24 11.18
CA ALA A 18 -6.98 -2.87 11.09
C ALA A 18 -5.86 -1.85 11.22
N HIS A 19 -5.96 -0.69 10.52
CA HIS A 19 -4.88 0.29 10.55
C HIS A 19 -4.65 0.85 11.96
N GLU A 20 -5.70 1.04 12.74
CA GLU A 20 -5.55 1.52 14.11
C GLU A 20 -4.74 0.55 14.96
N GLU A 21 -5.03 -0.76 14.85
CA GLU A 21 -4.30 -1.78 15.61
C GLU A 21 -2.87 -1.94 15.12
N PHE A 22 -2.65 -1.86 13.81
CA PHE A 22 -1.30 -1.93 13.25
C PHE A 22 -0.45 -0.73 13.67
N GLU A 23 -1.03 0.47 13.71
CA GLU A 23 -0.30 1.65 14.20
C GLU A 23 0.14 1.48 15.65
N LYS A 24 -0.74 0.93 16.50
CA LYS A 24 -0.39 0.63 17.90
C LYS A 24 0.73 -0.42 17.98
N SER A 25 0.66 -1.45 17.15
CA SER A 25 1.68 -2.50 17.10
C SER A 25 3.04 -1.93 16.72
N LEU A 26 3.10 -1.00 15.78
CA LEU A 26 4.35 -0.39 15.34
C LEU A 26 4.96 0.52 16.41
N LYS A 27 4.17 1.11 17.29
CA LYS A 27 4.70 1.87 18.42
C LYS A 27 5.51 0.98 19.36
N ALA A 28 5.06 -0.26 19.55
CA ALA A 28 5.75 -1.23 20.39
C ALA A 28 6.92 -1.89 19.68
N ASN A 29 6.82 -2.11 18.36
CA ASN A 29 7.85 -2.75 17.55
C ASN A 29 7.96 -2.07 16.18
N PRO A 30 8.73 -0.97 16.08
CA PRO A 30 8.80 -0.17 14.84
C PRO A 30 9.42 -0.89 13.64
N ASN A 31 10.08 -2.02 13.86
CA ASN A 31 10.77 -2.74 12.79
C ASN A 31 9.99 -3.94 12.25
N ASN A 32 8.73 -4.10 12.64
CA ASN A 32 7.92 -5.22 12.19
C ASN A 32 7.49 -5.03 10.73
N ILE A 33 8.22 -5.67 9.82
CA ILE A 33 7.99 -5.54 8.37
C ILE A 33 6.60 -6.04 7.96
N ASN A 34 6.15 -7.15 8.52
CA ASN A 34 4.84 -7.71 8.17
C ASN A 34 3.70 -6.74 8.49
N VAL A 35 3.78 -6.07 9.63
CA VAL A 35 2.79 -5.06 10.02
C VAL A 35 2.87 -3.85 9.08
N LYS A 36 4.08 -3.39 8.75
CA LYS A 36 4.26 -2.26 7.83
C LYS A 36 3.65 -2.54 6.47
N LYS A 37 3.89 -3.73 5.92
CA LYS A 37 3.34 -4.12 4.62
C LYS A 37 1.82 -4.07 4.62
N LYS A 38 1.19 -4.63 5.63
CA LYS A 38 -0.27 -4.65 5.73
C LYS A 38 -0.83 -3.25 6.01
N LEU A 39 -0.10 -2.45 6.77
CA LEU A 39 -0.52 -1.08 7.06
C LEU A 39 -0.54 -0.22 5.79
N VAL A 40 0.44 -0.38 4.89
CA VAL A 40 0.42 0.31 3.60
C VAL A 40 -0.86 -0.03 2.84
N VAL A 41 -1.22 -1.31 2.78
CA VAL A 41 -2.46 -1.74 2.13
C VAL A 41 -3.68 -1.06 2.76
N CYS A 42 -3.74 -1.05 4.10
CA CYS A 42 -4.85 -0.41 4.81
C CYS A 42 -4.97 1.07 4.45
N TYR A 43 -3.85 1.79 4.42
CA TYR A 43 -3.85 3.20 4.08
C TYR A 43 -4.40 3.46 2.66
N THR A 44 -4.06 2.60 1.69
CA THR A 44 -4.60 2.75 0.34
C THR A 44 -6.11 2.54 0.32
N GLN A 45 -6.61 1.61 1.12
CA GLN A 45 -8.03 1.26 1.12
C GLN A 45 -8.91 2.28 1.84
N ILE A 46 -8.33 3.03 2.78
CA ILE A 46 -9.08 4.06 3.54
C ILE A 46 -8.80 5.48 3.04
N GLY A 47 -8.07 5.63 1.95
CA GLY A 47 -7.84 6.93 1.33
C GLY A 47 -6.71 7.76 1.92
N LYS A 48 -5.91 7.20 2.83
CA LYS A 48 -4.75 7.91 3.41
C LYS A 48 -3.53 7.73 2.52
N ILE A 49 -3.60 8.24 1.30
CA ILE A 49 -2.63 7.97 0.24
C ILE A 49 -1.25 8.55 0.56
N ILE A 50 -1.17 9.72 1.19
CA ILE A 50 0.13 10.32 1.54
C ILE A 50 0.87 9.43 2.54
N LYS A 51 0.18 8.95 3.58
CA LYS A 51 0.77 8.02 4.56
C LYS A 51 1.17 6.70 3.91
N ALA A 52 0.32 6.19 3.01
CA ALA A 52 0.63 4.96 2.27
C ALA A 52 1.91 5.12 1.47
N LYS A 53 2.05 6.22 0.74
CA LYS A 53 3.22 6.50 -0.09
C LYS A 53 4.49 6.61 0.76
N GLU A 54 4.43 7.31 1.87
CA GLU A 54 5.60 7.50 2.73
C GLU A 54 6.07 6.17 3.33
N LEU A 55 5.16 5.39 3.88
CA LEU A 55 5.52 4.09 4.46
C LEU A 55 5.98 3.10 3.39
N PHE A 56 5.33 3.12 2.23
CA PHE A 56 5.72 2.30 1.09
C PHE A 56 7.15 2.64 0.63
N PHE A 57 7.47 3.93 0.55
CA PHE A 57 8.82 4.36 0.18
C PHE A 57 9.85 3.88 1.20
N ASP A 58 9.55 3.97 2.49
CA ASP A 58 10.44 3.48 3.54
C ASP A 58 10.74 2.00 3.36
N LEU A 59 9.72 1.20 3.04
CA LEU A 59 9.89 -0.23 2.85
C LEU A 59 10.76 -0.56 1.63
N ILE A 60 10.48 0.05 0.49
CA ILE A 60 11.22 -0.26 -0.74
C ILE A 60 12.62 0.33 -0.73
N SER A 61 12.85 1.44 -0.02
CA SER A 61 14.18 2.02 0.13
C SER A 61 15.10 1.10 0.93
N GLU A 62 14.54 0.44 1.94
CA GLU A 62 15.29 -0.49 2.76
C GLU A 62 15.57 -1.78 1.99
N ASN A 63 14.53 -2.37 1.39
CA ASN A 63 14.68 -3.58 0.57
C ASN A 63 13.39 -3.78 -0.24
N ILE A 64 13.46 -3.52 -1.55
CA ILE A 64 12.29 -3.66 -2.42
C ILE A 64 11.72 -5.09 -2.40
N ASN A 65 12.54 -6.08 -2.09
CA ASN A 65 12.08 -7.47 -2.03
C ASN A 65 11.07 -7.72 -0.91
N TYR A 66 10.99 -6.85 0.10
CA TYR A 66 9.94 -6.97 1.12
C TYR A 66 8.55 -6.97 0.47
N ILE A 67 8.38 -6.21 -0.62
CA ILE A 67 7.11 -6.13 -1.35
C ILE A 67 7.06 -7.16 -2.48
N LEU A 68 8.14 -7.26 -3.28
CA LEU A 68 8.16 -8.14 -4.45
C LEU A 68 8.00 -9.62 -4.09
N GLU A 69 8.45 -10.02 -2.92
CA GLU A 69 8.35 -11.40 -2.44
C GLU A 69 7.07 -11.67 -1.65
N THR A 70 6.10 -10.76 -1.70
CA THR A 70 4.81 -10.97 -1.04
C THR A 70 4.11 -12.20 -1.65
N ASP A 71 3.76 -13.16 -0.78
CA ASP A 71 2.98 -14.32 -1.18
C ASP A 71 1.53 -14.09 -0.73
N PRO A 72 0.57 -13.96 -1.65
CA PRO A 72 -0.82 -13.68 -1.27
C PRO A 72 -1.41 -14.66 -0.27
N LEU A 73 -1.00 -15.92 -0.31
CA LEU A 73 -1.51 -16.93 0.63
C LEU A 73 -0.88 -16.79 2.02
N VAL A 74 0.45 -16.62 2.07
CA VAL A 74 1.19 -16.51 3.34
C VAL A 74 0.96 -15.16 3.99
N ASP A 75 0.94 -14.09 3.19
CA ASP A 75 0.84 -12.71 3.67
C ASP A 75 -0.60 -12.21 3.75
N ASP A 76 -1.57 -13.07 3.47
CA ASP A 76 -3.00 -12.75 3.52
C ASP A 76 -3.38 -11.56 2.63
N CYS A 77 -2.71 -11.43 1.47
CA CYS A 77 -2.93 -10.31 0.56
C CYS A 77 -3.92 -10.71 -0.55
N PRO A 78 -5.17 -10.25 -0.49
CA PRO A 78 -6.17 -10.58 -1.51
C PRO A 78 -6.08 -9.63 -2.70
N CYS A 79 -5.02 -9.77 -3.51
CA CYS A 79 -4.71 -8.84 -4.58
C CYS A 79 -5.86 -8.52 -5.55
N PRO A 80 -6.57 -9.51 -6.10
CA PRO A 80 -7.68 -9.18 -7.01
C PRO A 80 -8.76 -8.34 -6.35
N ASP A 81 -9.09 -8.64 -5.08
CA ASP A 81 -10.11 -7.89 -4.35
C ASP A 81 -9.65 -6.46 -4.06
N LEU A 82 -8.37 -6.27 -3.72
CA LEU A 82 -7.83 -4.94 -3.43
C LEU A 82 -7.89 -4.05 -4.65
N ILE A 83 -7.53 -4.57 -5.81
CA ILE A 83 -7.54 -3.80 -7.05
C ILE A 83 -8.97 -3.46 -7.46
N ALA A 84 -9.88 -4.44 -7.42
CA ALA A 84 -11.27 -4.21 -7.75
C ALA A 84 -11.90 -3.18 -6.82
N ARG A 85 -11.57 -3.23 -5.53
CA ARG A 85 -12.07 -2.28 -4.55
C ARG A 85 -11.60 -0.86 -4.85
N LEU A 86 -10.31 -0.69 -5.18
CA LEU A 86 -9.79 0.62 -5.54
C LEU A 86 -10.44 1.17 -6.81
N GLU A 87 -10.60 0.34 -7.83
CA GLU A 87 -11.24 0.74 -9.08
C GLU A 87 -12.69 1.16 -8.84
N SER A 88 -13.40 0.45 -7.96
CA SER A 88 -14.79 0.78 -7.62
C SER A 88 -14.88 2.06 -6.79
N ASP A 89 -14.09 2.16 -5.73
CA ASP A 89 -14.17 3.28 -4.79
C ASP A 89 -13.64 4.57 -5.38
N LEU A 90 -12.66 4.49 -6.28
CA LEU A 90 -12.00 5.65 -6.88
C LEU A 90 -12.45 5.89 -8.32
N SER A 91 -13.52 5.24 -8.77
CA SER A 91 -14.00 5.37 -10.14
C SER A 91 -14.31 6.81 -10.52
N VAL A 92 -14.83 7.62 -9.58
CA VAL A 92 -15.10 9.03 -9.81
C VAL A 92 -13.83 9.86 -9.89
N ASN A 93 -12.69 9.32 -9.44
CA ASN A 93 -11.40 9.98 -9.44
C ASN A 93 -10.39 9.24 -10.30
N GLU A 94 -10.85 8.49 -11.29
CA GLU A 94 -10.02 7.60 -12.09
C GLU A 94 -8.80 8.28 -12.71
N GLY A 95 -8.91 9.55 -13.05
CA GLY A 95 -7.79 10.32 -13.61
C GLY A 95 -6.93 11.01 -12.56
N SER A 96 -7.21 10.82 -11.27
CA SER A 96 -6.53 11.56 -10.21
C SER A 96 -5.15 10.99 -9.88
N TYR A 97 -4.32 11.85 -9.30
CA TYR A 97 -3.01 11.47 -8.80
C TYR A 97 -3.10 10.36 -7.74
N GLU A 98 -4.01 10.50 -6.78
CA GLU A 98 -4.19 9.53 -5.70
C GLU A 98 -4.59 8.16 -6.22
N TYR A 99 -5.47 8.11 -7.21
CA TYR A 99 -5.87 6.86 -7.85
C TYR A 99 -4.65 6.11 -8.40
N HIS A 100 -3.81 6.83 -9.14
CA HIS A 100 -2.63 6.21 -9.77
C HIS A 100 -1.59 5.80 -8.73
N VAL A 101 -1.39 6.59 -7.68
CA VAL A 101 -0.46 6.23 -6.60
C VAL A 101 -0.93 4.97 -5.89
N ALA A 102 -2.22 4.92 -5.52
CA ALA A 102 -2.77 3.76 -4.81
C ALA A 102 -2.66 2.48 -5.64
N LEU A 103 -2.99 2.56 -6.93
CA LEU A 103 -2.87 1.40 -7.81
C LEU A 103 -1.41 0.99 -8.01
N GLY A 104 -0.50 1.96 -8.13
CA GLY A 104 0.92 1.66 -8.24
C GLY A 104 1.43 0.88 -7.03
N ILE A 105 1.04 1.29 -5.84
CA ILE A 105 1.43 0.61 -4.60
C ILE A 105 0.89 -0.82 -4.58
N ILE A 106 -0.41 -0.99 -4.82
CA ILE A 106 -1.04 -2.32 -4.73
C ILE A 106 -0.51 -3.26 -5.81
N TRP A 107 -0.32 -2.74 -7.04
CA TRP A 107 0.19 -3.58 -8.11
C TRP A 107 1.61 -4.11 -7.83
N LEU A 108 2.44 -3.36 -7.09
CA LEU A 108 3.77 -3.87 -6.75
C LEU A 108 3.69 -5.13 -5.88
N TYR A 109 2.68 -5.21 -5.00
CA TYR A 109 2.42 -6.41 -4.21
C TYR A 109 1.96 -7.58 -5.09
N CYS A 110 1.26 -7.30 -6.17
CA CYS A 110 0.56 -8.29 -6.97
C CYS A 110 1.29 -8.63 -8.27
N ASP A 111 1.75 -7.61 -9.00
CA ASP A 111 2.44 -7.76 -10.29
C ASP A 111 3.23 -6.48 -10.57
N SER A 112 4.54 -6.54 -10.37
CA SER A 112 5.42 -5.38 -10.48
C SER A 112 5.41 -4.72 -11.86
N GLY A 113 5.10 -5.47 -12.92
CA GLY A 113 5.05 -4.92 -14.26
C GLY A 113 3.99 -3.84 -14.44
N ASN A 114 2.86 -3.97 -13.76
CA ASN A 114 1.79 -2.97 -13.81
C ASN A 114 2.04 -1.79 -12.87
N SER A 115 2.81 -2.00 -11.79
CA SER A 115 3.06 -0.97 -10.79
C SER A 115 3.72 0.27 -11.39
N LEU A 116 4.79 0.07 -12.16
CA LEU A 116 5.55 1.17 -12.75
C LEU A 116 4.68 2.04 -13.66
N LYS A 117 3.80 1.42 -14.43
CA LYS A 117 2.87 2.13 -15.31
C LYS A 117 2.05 3.16 -14.56
N TYR A 118 1.48 2.76 -13.42
CA TYR A 118 0.64 3.67 -12.62
C TYR A 118 1.47 4.76 -11.95
N PHE A 119 2.67 4.45 -11.48
CA PHE A 119 3.55 5.45 -10.88
C PHE A 119 4.01 6.48 -11.92
N ILE A 120 4.30 6.07 -13.15
CA ILE A 120 4.66 7.00 -14.22
C ILE A 120 3.50 7.97 -14.51
N GLU A 121 2.27 7.45 -14.57
CA GLU A 121 1.10 8.31 -14.79
C GLU A 121 0.88 9.27 -13.62
N ALA A 122 1.08 8.81 -12.38
CA ALA A 122 0.98 9.66 -11.20
C ALA A 122 2.02 10.79 -11.25
N ARG A 123 3.24 10.48 -11.68
CA ARG A 123 4.30 11.48 -11.80
C ARG A 123 3.95 12.57 -12.84
N LYS A 124 3.29 12.18 -13.92
CA LYS A 124 2.82 13.14 -14.93
C LYS A 124 1.78 14.10 -14.34
N LEU A 125 0.93 13.60 -13.46
CA LEU A 125 -0.12 14.40 -12.82
C LEU A 125 0.41 15.33 -11.74
N ASN A 126 1.51 14.95 -11.09
CA ASN A 126 2.15 15.77 -10.06
C ASN A 126 3.68 15.67 -10.19
N PRO A 127 4.28 16.39 -11.16
CA PRO A 127 5.72 16.28 -11.42
C PRO A 127 6.61 16.85 -10.29
N ASN A 128 6.04 17.58 -9.35
CA ASN A 128 6.78 18.16 -8.23
C ASN A 128 6.88 17.25 -7.02
N ASP A 129 6.34 16.04 -7.08
CA ASP A 129 6.43 15.07 -5.99
C ASP A 129 7.79 14.39 -6.01
N SER A 130 8.71 14.87 -5.18
CA SER A 130 10.06 14.32 -5.13
C SER A 130 10.11 12.89 -4.59
N LEU A 131 9.19 12.54 -3.69
CA LEU A 131 9.11 11.19 -3.16
C LEU A 131 8.70 10.20 -4.25
N LEU A 132 7.72 10.57 -5.07
CA LEU A 132 7.26 9.73 -6.18
C LEU A 132 8.38 9.53 -7.21
N GLU A 133 9.15 10.59 -7.49
CA GLU A 133 10.33 10.50 -8.37
C GLU A 133 11.32 9.45 -7.86
N GLN A 134 11.59 9.45 -6.57
CA GLN A 134 12.48 8.46 -5.96
C GLN A 134 11.91 7.04 -6.04
N ILE A 135 10.62 6.88 -5.85
CA ILE A 135 9.95 5.58 -5.97
C ILE A 135 10.11 5.02 -7.37
N VAL A 136 9.87 5.85 -8.39
CA VAL A 136 9.99 5.41 -9.80
C VAL A 136 11.40 4.95 -10.13
N ASN A 137 12.42 5.56 -9.50
CA ASN A 137 13.82 5.25 -9.79
C ASN A 137 14.38 4.06 -9.00
N ILE A 138 13.61 3.47 -8.12
CA ILE A 138 14.02 2.24 -7.46
C ILE A 138 13.69 1.06 -8.36
#